data_c6e468b2f39a56ba2f9b4b58d717da40
#
_entry.id   c6e468b2f39a56ba2f9b4b58d717da40
#
_cell.length_a   1.000
_cell.length_b   1.000
_cell.length_c   1.000
_cell.angle_alpha   90.00
_cell.angle_beta   90.00
_cell.angle_gamma   90.00
#
_symmetry.space_group_name_H-M   'P 1'
#
loop_
_entity.id
_entity.type
_entity.pdbx_description
1 polymer ?
#
loop_
_entity_poly.entity_id
_entity_poly.type
_entity_poly.pdbx_seq_one_letter_code
_entity_poly.pdbx_strand_id
1 'polypeptide(L)'
;MAAEEDGSSNMDSDWSGAPSFPGSEVSEEWVPVDEGIKLRVITWKPTSSKSASTVVFVAGWGSLFEGWRPLISEWSSERTIVYIETREKKSSEISKKISESDFSVDKLSSDLVAVLRFYELESTQIDWYSSSLGSTILIDSFNCGRLSGRSSILLAPNSEFKFPFWAKALIVLPLPRFMYPIIVRLAVWAVERKVKEEGQRIRYRRALLSQDLQKMHLSARSLMKYSLPDNLDGISFPCAVMTASSDKLHGMDRAMDIIDRIPNCKFIEVPSNQYAHEADVIKEIHHFQLLE
;
A
#
# COMPACT_ATOMS: atom_id res chain seq x y z
N MET A 1 27.35 -39.62 1.13
CA MET A 1 27.80 -38.26 0.73
C MET A 1 26.62 -37.59 0.05
N ALA A 2 25.82 -36.89 0.81
CA ALA A 2 24.71 -36.08 0.30
C ALA A 2 25.29 -34.66 0.09
N ALA A 3 25.13 -34.14 -1.11
CA ALA A 3 25.51 -32.76 -1.43
C ALA A 3 24.50 -31.83 -0.77
N GLU A 4 24.96 -30.96 0.13
CA GLU A 4 24.22 -29.80 0.60
C GLU A 4 24.07 -28.85 -0.59
N GLU A 5 22.84 -28.64 -1.05
CA GLU A 5 22.50 -27.55 -1.96
C GLU A 5 22.60 -26.25 -1.20
N ASP A 6 23.61 -25.47 -1.56
CA ASP A 6 23.85 -24.12 -1.10
C ASP A 6 22.70 -23.20 -1.53
N GLY A 7 21.81 -22.91 -0.59
CA GLY A 7 20.64 -22.07 -0.76
C GLY A 7 20.95 -20.57 -0.77
N SER A 8 22.02 -20.12 -1.39
CA SER A 8 22.26 -18.70 -1.66
C SER A 8 21.47 -18.26 -2.91
N SER A 9 20.16 -18.18 -2.79
CA SER A 9 19.33 -17.56 -3.83
C SER A 9 19.66 -16.08 -3.92
N ASN A 10 20.23 -15.73 -5.04
CA ASN A 10 20.50 -14.40 -5.56
C ASN A 10 19.34 -13.42 -5.27
N MET A 11 19.50 -12.53 -4.28
CA MET A 11 18.47 -11.57 -3.84
C MET A 11 18.37 -10.33 -4.75
N ASP A 12 18.97 -10.37 -5.92
CA ASP A 12 18.94 -9.32 -6.94
C ASP A 12 18.00 -9.68 -8.11
N SER A 13 16.87 -10.29 -7.86
CA SER A 13 15.87 -10.41 -8.92
C SER A 13 15.25 -9.04 -9.19
N ASP A 14 15.72 -8.37 -10.23
CA ASP A 14 14.95 -7.33 -10.89
C ASP A 14 13.57 -7.89 -11.21
N TRP A 15 12.55 -7.30 -10.62
CA TRP A 15 11.16 -7.68 -10.83
C TRP A 15 10.79 -7.40 -12.29
N SER A 16 10.87 -8.39 -13.14
CA SER A 16 10.67 -8.26 -14.59
C SER A 16 9.25 -8.60 -15.05
N GLY A 17 8.27 -8.59 -14.17
CA GLY A 17 6.88 -8.82 -14.59
C GLY A 17 5.96 -9.23 -13.42
N ALA A 18 4.67 -9.12 -13.67
CA ALA A 18 3.65 -9.56 -12.72
C ALA A 18 3.58 -11.10 -12.68
N PRO A 19 3.59 -11.73 -11.48
CA PRO A 19 3.53 -13.17 -11.38
C PRO A 19 2.16 -13.71 -11.77
N SER A 20 2.12 -14.83 -12.49
CA SER A 20 0.88 -15.60 -12.69
C SER A 20 0.62 -16.50 -11.48
N PHE A 21 -0.65 -16.69 -11.14
CA PHE A 21 -1.09 -17.58 -10.07
C PHE A 21 -2.08 -18.62 -10.60
N PRO A 22 -2.10 -19.84 -10.02
CA PRO A 22 -3.09 -20.84 -10.39
C PRO A 22 -4.53 -20.31 -10.25
N GLY A 23 -5.37 -20.56 -11.24
CA GLY A 23 -6.78 -20.15 -11.23
C GLY A 23 -7.03 -18.68 -11.57
N SER A 24 -6.02 -17.92 -11.98
CA SER A 24 -6.18 -16.54 -12.42
C SER A 24 -5.34 -16.23 -13.67
N GLU A 25 -5.82 -15.31 -14.47
CA GLU A 25 -5.10 -14.67 -15.57
C GLU A 25 -4.54 -13.33 -15.09
N VAL A 26 -3.29 -13.03 -15.45
CA VAL A 26 -2.62 -11.79 -15.07
C VAL A 26 -2.40 -10.88 -16.26
N SER A 27 -2.64 -9.59 -16.08
CA SER A 27 -2.22 -8.51 -16.99
C SER A 27 -1.50 -7.40 -16.22
N GLU A 28 -0.62 -6.70 -16.92
CA GLU A 28 0.19 -5.61 -16.37
C GLU A 28 0.16 -4.43 -17.34
N GLU A 29 -0.18 -3.25 -16.83
CA GLU A 29 -0.35 -2.06 -17.64
C GLU A 29 0.26 -0.83 -16.96
N TRP A 30 0.77 0.12 -17.75
CA TRP A 30 1.20 1.43 -17.29
C TRP A 30 0.14 2.47 -17.62
N VAL A 31 -0.74 2.72 -16.66
CA VAL A 31 -1.91 3.59 -16.80
C VAL A 31 -1.48 5.06 -16.70
N PRO A 32 -1.75 5.91 -17.71
CA PRO A 32 -1.49 7.34 -17.63
C PRO A 32 -2.45 7.99 -16.61
N VAL A 33 -1.89 8.69 -15.62
CA VAL A 33 -2.65 9.31 -14.51
C VAL A 33 -2.50 10.81 -14.43
N ASP A 34 -1.39 11.35 -14.97
CA ASP A 34 -1.12 12.78 -15.03
C ASP A 34 -0.19 13.03 -16.24
N GLU A 35 0.01 14.29 -16.62
CA GLU A 35 0.98 14.63 -17.68
C GLU A 35 2.36 14.08 -17.36
N GLY A 36 2.86 13.22 -18.24
CA GLY A 36 4.17 12.57 -18.09
C GLY A 36 4.30 11.61 -16.92
N ILE A 37 3.18 11.13 -16.34
CA ILE A 37 3.20 10.12 -15.25
C ILE A 37 2.28 8.96 -15.61
N LYS A 38 2.84 7.74 -15.49
CA LYS A 38 2.08 6.50 -15.58
C LYS A 38 2.34 5.64 -14.35
N LEU A 39 1.30 5.01 -13.86
CA LEU A 39 1.37 4.04 -12.77
C LEU A 39 1.32 2.62 -13.31
N ARG A 40 2.12 1.76 -12.72
CA ARG A 40 2.01 0.33 -12.93
C ARG A 40 0.78 -0.20 -12.22
N VAL A 41 -0.08 -0.87 -12.95
CA VAL A 41 -1.27 -1.54 -12.44
C VAL A 41 -1.21 -3.00 -12.86
N ILE A 42 -1.39 -3.91 -11.91
CA ILE A 42 -1.41 -5.34 -12.14
C ILE A 42 -2.83 -5.84 -11.88
N THR A 43 -3.39 -6.56 -12.83
CA THR A 43 -4.73 -7.13 -12.71
C THR A 43 -4.67 -8.64 -12.75
N TRP A 44 -5.28 -9.30 -11.76
CA TRP A 44 -5.55 -10.73 -11.79
C TRP A 44 -7.05 -10.93 -11.93
N LYS A 45 -7.44 -11.75 -12.90
CA LYS A 45 -8.84 -12.12 -13.14
C LYS A 45 -9.00 -13.63 -12.93
N PRO A 46 -9.93 -14.09 -12.06
CA PRO A 46 -10.17 -15.51 -11.90
C PRO A 46 -10.63 -16.15 -13.21
N THR A 47 -10.09 -17.33 -13.54
CA THR A 47 -10.47 -18.08 -14.76
C THR A 47 -11.90 -18.61 -14.70
N SER A 48 -12.42 -18.80 -13.47
CA SER A 48 -13.83 -19.14 -13.22
C SER A 48 -14.46 -18.01 -12.42
N SER A 49 -15.09 -17.05 -13.09
CA SER A 49 -15.70 -15.88 -12.42
C SER A 49 -16.81 -16.30 -11.46
N LYS A 50 -16.68 -15.92 -10.20
CA LYS A 50 -17.70 -16.16 -9.16
C LYS A 50 -18.22 -14.87 -8.51
N SER A 51 -17.52 -13.75 -8.66
CA SER A 51 -17.89 -12.49 -8.01
C SER A 51 -18.06 -11.36 -9.01
N ALA A 52 -19.13 -10.57 -8.82
CA ALA A 52 -19.40 -9.38 -9.61
C ALA A 52 -18.58 -8.15 -9.17
N SER A 53 -17.96 -8.17 -7.98
CA SER A 53 -17.19 -7.04 -7.46
C SER A 53 -15.69 -7.24 -7.63
N THR A 54 -14.99 -6.12 -7.85
CA THR A 54 -13.54 -6.05 -8.04
C THR A 54 -12.88 -5.54 -6.78
N VAL A 55 -11.80 -6.19 -6.36
CA VAL A 55 -10.94 -5.66 -5.30
C VAL A 55 -9.96 -4.67 -5.90
N VAL A 56 -10.00 -3.43 -5.45
CA VAL A 56 -8.98 -2.43 -5.77
C VAL A 56 -8.01 -2.34 -4.59
N PHE A 57 -6.76 -2.72 -4.84
CA PHE A 57 -5.74 -2.85 -3.82
C PHE A 57 -4.73 -1.71 -3.90
N VAL A 58 -4.59 -0.92 -2.82
CA VAL A 58 -3.66 0.20 -2.71
C VAL A 58 -2.68 -0.05 -1.57
N ALA A 59 -1.45 -0.41 -1.90
CA ALA A 59 -0.43 -0.75 -0.92
C ALA A 59 0.21 0.48 -0.26
N GLY A 60 0.91 0.25 0.85
CA GLY A 60 1.59 1.27 1.64
C GLY A 60 2.78 1.93 0.94
N TRP A 61 3.32 2.98 1.58
CA TRP A 61 4.48 3.73 1.12
C TRP A 61 5.70 2.84 0.89
N GLY A 62 6.22 2.87 -0.34
CA GLY A 62 7.35 2.04 -0.73
C GLY A 62 7.11 0.52 -0.63
N SER A 63 5.87 0.08 -0.39
CA SER A 63 5.54 -1.34 -0.33
C SER A 63 5.71 -2.01 -1.68
N LEU A 64 6.33 -3.19 -1.69
CA LEU A 64 6.52 -4.01 -2.87
C LEU A 64 5.44 -5.09 -2.94
N PHE A 65 5.04 -5.45 -4.16
CA PHE A 65 4.09 -6.52 -4.41
C PHE A 65 4.47 -7.84 -3.71
N GLU A 66 5.76 -8.19 -3.67
CA GLU A 66 6.24 -9.41 -3.02
C GLU A 66 5.77 -9.60 -1.57
N GLY A 67 5.58 -8.50 -0.83
CA GLY A 67 5.04 -8.54 0.52
C GLY A 67 3.57 -8.96 0.58
N TRP A 68 2.86 -8.91 -0.54
CA TRP A 68 1.44 -9.23 -0.65
C TRP A 68 1.18 -10.50 -1.44
N ARG A 69 2.24 -11.11 -1.96
CA ARG A 69 2.13 -12.30 -2.81
C ARG A 69 1.33 -13.44 -2.18
N PRO A 70 1.50 -13.82 -0.89
CA PRO A 70 0.71 -14.89 -0.28
C PRO A 70 -0.79 -14.59 -0.29
N LEU A 71 -1.18 -13.37 0.09
CA LEU A 71 -2.57 -12.94 0.07
C LEU A 71 -3.14 -12.93 -1.35
N ILE A 72 -2.47 -12.28 -2.29
CA ILE A 72 -2.99 -12.08 -3.66
C ILE A 72 -3.03 -13.40 -4.43
N SER A 73 -2.06 -14.29 -4.22
CA SER A 73 -2.04 -15.60 -4.90
C SER A 73 -3.26 -16.45 -4.59
N GLU A 74 -3.76 -16.41 -3.36
CA GLU A 74 -4.97 -17.14 -2.96
C GLU A 74 -6.22 -16.39 -3.41
N TRP A 75 -6.29 -15.10 -3.11
CA TRP A 75 -7.49 -14.29 -3.35
C TRP A 75 -7.81 -14.09 -4.83
N SER A 76 -6.80 -14.09 -5.70
CA SER A 76 -6.97 -13.92 -7.15
C SER A 76 -7.70 -15.06 -7.85
N SER A 77 -7.78 -16.24 -7.21
CA SER A 77 -8.58 -17.36 -7.69
C SER A 77 -10.09 -17.16 -7.51
N GLU A 78 -10.49 -16.25 -6.60
CA GLU A 78 -11.87 -15.98 -6.23
C GLU A 78 -12.37 -14.64 -6.76
N ARG A 79 -11.51 -13.63 -6.83
CA ARG A 79 -11.87 -12.23 -7.09
C ARG A 79 -10.94 -11.59 -8.12
N THR A 80 -11.53 -10.74 -8.95
CA THR A 80 -10.71 -9.81 -9.73
C THR A 80 -10.00 -8.84 -8.79
N ILE A 81 -8.68 -8.73 -8.91
CA ILE A 81 -7.85 -7.84 -8.09
C ILE A 81 -7.14 -6.86 -9.02
N VAL A 82 -7.31 -5.58 -8.78
CA VAL A 82 -6.60 -4.48 -9.43
C VAL A 82 -5.62 -3.88 -8.42
N TYR A 83 -4.36 -4.24 -8.52
CA TYR A 83 -3.28 -3.79 -7.62
C TYR A 83 -2.60 -2.54 -8.21
N ILE A 84 -2.65 -1.44 -7.51
CA ILE A 84 -2.14 -0.14 -7.96
C ILE A 84 -0.83 0.18 -7.25
N GLU A 85 0.24 0.36 -8.02
CA GLU A 85 1.51 0.88 -7.52
C GLU A 85 1.54 2.40 -7.63
N THR A 86 1.50 3.08 -6.49
CA THR A 86 1.47 4.53 -6.38
C THR A 86 2.76 5.19 -6.90
N ARG A 87 2.69 6.49 -7.28
CA ARG A 87 3.73 7.19 -8.05
C ARG A 87 5.10 7.28 -7.38
N GLU A 88 5.21 7.10 -6.07
CA GLU A 88 6.51 7.08 -5.36
C GLU A 88 7.29 5.78 -5.56
N LYS A 89 6.67 4.72 -6.08
CA LYS A 89 7.33 3.44 -6.32
C LYS A 89 8.26 3.50 -7.54
N LYS A 90 9.30 2.68 -7.53
CA LYS A 90 10.28 2.60 -8.62
C LYS A 90 9.63 2.29 -9.97
N SER A 91 8.57 1.49 -9.97
CA SER A 91 7.84 1.04 -11.15
C SER A 91 7.04 2.13 -11.88
N SER A 92 6.71 3.24 -11.22
CA SER A 92 6.03 4.34 -11.91
C SER A 92 6.94 4.98 -12.96
N GLU A 93 6.39 5.24 -14.14
CA GLU A 93 7.10 5.95 -15.21
C GLU A 93 6.84 7.46 -15.08
N ILE A 94 7.89 8.23 -14.93
CA ILE A 94 7.81 9.68 -14.83
C ILE A 94 8.77 10.32 -15.83
N SER A 95 8.23 10.99 -16.85
CA SER A 95 8.98 11.64 -17.92
C SER A 95 9.16 13.15 -17.74
N LYS A 96 8.69 13.70 -16.60
CA LYS A 96 8.83 15.12 -16.25
C LYS A 96 9.76 15.33 -15.05
N LYS A 97 10.19 16.58 -14.82
CA LYS A 97 10.85 16.95 -13.57
C LYS A 97 9.86 16.87 -12.42
N ILE A 98 10.18 16.09 -11.41
CA ILE A 98 9.34 15.91 -10.22
C ILE A 98 9.72 16.87 -9.10
N SER A 99 8.72 17.22 -8.31
CA SER A 99 8.81 18.04 -7.11
C SER A 99 8.06 17.39 -5.95
N GLU A 100 8.15 17.95 -4.77
CA GLU A 100 7.41 17.48 -3.59
C GLU A 100 5.90 17.46 -3.80
N SER A 101 5.34 18.49 -4.48
CA SER A 101 3.90 18.61 -4.72
C SER A 101 3.34 17.48 -5.60
N ASP A 102 4.17 16.83 -6.42
CA ASP A 102 3.74 15.67 -7.21
C ASP A 102 3.39 14.45 -6.35
N PHE A 103 3.79 14.43 -5.08
CA PHE A 103 3.56 13.33 -4.14
C PHE A 103 2.59 13.70 -3.01
N SER A 104 1.81 14.76 -3.16
CA SER A 104 0.77 15.10 -2.19
C SER A 104 -0.34 14.05 -2.18
N VAL A 105 -1.01 13.86 -1.03
CA VAL A 105 -2.14 12.93 -0.91
C VAL A 105 -3.23 13.26 -1.93
N ASP A 106 -3.47 14.53 -2.21
CA ASP A 106 -4.40 14.97 -3.25
C ASP A 106 -4.03 14.46 -4.65
N LYS A 107 -2.74 14.52 -5.02
CA LYS A 107 -2.25 13.97 -6.29
C LYS A 107 -2.35 12.45 -6.34
N LEU A 108 -1.97 11.77 -5.25
CA LEU A 108 -2.10 10.31 -5.14
C LEU A 108 -3.57 9.86 -5.22
N SER A 109 -4.48 10.62 -4.62
CA SER A 109 -5.93 10.41 -4.73
C SER A 109 -6.43 10.58 -6.17
N SER A 110 -5.97 11.64 -6.85
CA SER A 110 -6.34 11.91 -8.26
C SER A 110 -5.85 10.79 -9.20
N ASP A 111 -4.70 10.19 -8.89
CA ASP A 111 -4.20 9.02 -9.63
C ASP A 111 -5.14 7.82 -9.53
N LEU A 112 -5.66 7.54 -8.34
CA LEU A 112 -6.61 6.44 -8.17
C LEU A 112 -7.87 6.68 -9.00
N VAL A 113 -8.38 7.91 -9.04
CA VAL A 113 -9.53 8.27 -9.91
C VAL A 113 -9.21 8.02 -11.38
N ALA A 114 -8.00 8.37 -11.83
CA ALA A 114 -7.59 8.15 -13.22
C ALA A 114 -7.52 6.65 -13.55
N VAL A 115 -6.99 5.83 -12.62
CA VAL A 115 -6.95 4.37 -12.78
C VAL A 115 -8.36 3.78 -12.83
N LEU A 116 -9.28 4.19 -11.93
CA LEU A 116 -10.66 3.70 -11.97
C LEU A 116 -11.35 4.03 -13.30
N ARG A 117 -11.13 5.23 -13.82
CA ARG A 117 -11.67 5.64 -15.13
C ARG A 117 -11.09 4.81 -16.28
N PHE A 118 -9.80 4.52 -16.24
CA PHE A 118 -9.13 3.71 -17.26
C PHE A 118 -9.71 2.30 -17.33
N TYR A 119 -10.05 1.70 -16.19
CA TYR A 119 -10.66 0.36 -16.10
C TYR A 119 -12.20 0.40 -16.11
N GLU A 120 -12.82 1.58 -16.26
CA GLU A 120 -14.28 1.76 -16.24
C GLU A 120 -14.95 1.14 -14.99
N LEU A 121 -14.28 1.24 -13.82
CA LEU A 121 -14.77 0.67 -12.58
C LEU A 121 -15.75 1.63 -11.89
N GLU A 122 -16.96 1.14 -11.61
CA GLU A 122 -17.98 1.86 -10.86
C GLU A 122 -17.85 1.59 -9.36
N SER A 123 -18.10 2.62 -8.54
CA SER A 123 -17.97 2.53 -7.07
C SER A 123 -18.79 1.41 -6.44
N THR A 124 -19.99 1.12 -6.97
CA THR A 124 -20.88 0.05 -6.51
C THR A 124 -20.32 -1.36 -6.68
N GLN A 125 -19.25 -1.50 -7.47
CA GLN A 125 -18.59 -2.77 -7.78
C GLN A 125 -17.21 -2.90 -7.13
N ILE A 126 -16.77 -1.89 -6.36
CA ILE A 126 -15.43 -1.85 -5.79
C ILE A 126 -15.44 -2.22 -4.31
N ASP A 127 -14.64 -3.23 -3.98
CA ASP A 127 -14.19 -3.49 -2.61
C ASP A 127 -12.74 -3.02 -2.47
N TRP A 128 -12.52 -2.06 -1.60
CA TRP A 128 -11.18 -1.53 -1.37
C TRP A 128 -10.42 -2.37 -0.35
N TYR A 129 -9.18 -2.68 -0.67
CA TYR A 129 -8.21 -3.19 0.31
C TYR A 129 -6.96 -2.35 0.25
N SER A 130 -6.49 -1.87 1.39
CA SER A 130 -5.36 -0.94 1.39
C SER A 130 -4.52 -1.07 2.65
N SER A 131 -3.29 -0.56 2.60
CA SER A 131 -2.43 -0.54 3.79
C SER A 131 -1.69 0.79 3.95
N SER A 132 -1.50 1.22 5.20
CA SER A 132 -0.68 2.35 5.61
C SER A 132 -0.95 3.61 4.78
N LEU A 133 -0.02 4.08 3.94
CA LEU A 133 -0.23 5.23 3.04
C LEU A 133 -1.45 5.03 2.13
N GLY A 134 -1.62 3.85 1.56
CA GLY A 134 -2.79 3.53 0.73
C GLY A 134 -4.10 3.76 1.49
N SER A 135 -4.18 3.29 2.74
CA SER A 135 -5.35 3.51 3.60
C SER A 135 -5.58 4.99 3.91
N THR A 136 -4.51 5.75 4.15
CA THR A 136 -4.60 7.20 4.38
C THR A 136 -5.12 7.96 3.15
N ILE A 137 -4.62 7.61 1.95
CA ILE A 137 -5.11 8.19 0.68
C ILE A 137 -6.59 7.89 0.48
N LEU A 138 -7.02 6.66 0.76
CA LEU A 138 -8.41 6.26 0.62
C LEU A 138 -9.32 7.00 1.61
N ILE A 139 -8.94 7.09 2.89
CA ILE A 139 -9.71 7.84 3.91
C ILE A 139 -9.92 9.29 3.47
N ASP A 140 -8.86 9.97 3.05
CA ASP A 140 -8.92 11.35 2.56
C ASP A 140 -9.86 11.48 1.34
N SER A 141 -9.72 10.54 0.40
CA SER A 141 -10.49 10.51 -0.84
C SER A 141 -11.97 10.22 -0.61
N PHE A 142 -12.28 9.32 0.32
CA PHE A 142 -13.65 8.99 0.70
C PHE A 142 -14.30 10.17 1.42
N ASN A 143 -13.58 10.78 2.36
CA ASN A 143 -14.09 11.89 3.16
C ASN A 143 -14.43 13.12 2.30
N CYS A 144 -13.65 13.40 1.27
CA CYS A 144 -13.95 14.50 0.34
C CYS A 144 -14.89 14.11 -0.83
N GLY A 145 -15.42 12.88 -0.83
CA GLY A 145 -16.34 12.38 -1.87
C GLY A 145 -15.69 12.13 -3.24
N ARG A 146 -14.36 12.11 -3.33
CA ARG A 146 -13.64 11.88 -4.59
C ARG A 146 -13.69 10.42 -5.03
N LEU A 147 -13.63 9.51 -4.06
CA LEU A 147 -13.78 8.07 -4.24
C LEU A 147 -14.91 7.55 -3.35
N SER A 148 -15.48 6.42 -3.72
CA SER A 148 -16.45 5.67 -2.95
C SER A 148 -16.29 4.18 -3.26
N GLY A 149 -17.02 3.32 -2.56
CA GLY A 149 -16.94 1.88 -2.76
C GLY A 149 -18.14 1.15 -2.20
N ARG A 150 -18.20 -0.15 -2.44
CA ARG A 150 -19.15 -1.06 -1.81
C ARG A 150 -18.71 -1.36 -0.37
N SER A 151 -17.41 -1.58 -0.18
CA SER A 151 -16.79 -1.78 1.14
C SER A 151 -15.33 -1.35 1.13
N SER A 152 -14.74 -1.10 2.30
CA SER A 152 -13.31 -0.81 2.43
C SER A 152 -12.69 -1.44 3.67
N ILE A 153 -11.52 -2.08 3.50
CA ILE A 153 -10.65 -2.51 4.58
C ILE A 153 -9.37 -1.70 4.54
N LEU A 154 -9.12 -0.98 5.62
CA LEU A 154 -8.05 0.00 5.80
C LEU A 154 -7.03 -0.58 6.79
N LEU A 155 -5.99 -1.26 6.29
CA LEU A 155 -4.95 -1.85 7.14
C LEU A 155 -3.99 -0.77 7.63
N ALA A 156 -3.90 -0.63 8.95
CA ALA A 156 -2.95 0.24 9.65
C ALA A 156 -2.84 1.66 9.06
N PRO A 157 -3.97 2.41 8.92
CA PRO A 157 -3.94 3.78 8.41
C PRO A 157 -3.14 4.71 9.31
N ASN A 158 -2.68 5.83 8.76
CA ASN A 158 -1.99 6.87 9.50
C ASN A 158 -2.79 8.18 9.46
N SER A 159 -3.10 8.77 10.62
CA SER A 159 -3.64 10.13 10.68
C SER A 159 -2.60 11.19 10.32
N GLU A 160 -1.32 10.91 10.57
CA GLU A 160 -0.15 11.75 10.25
C GLU A 160 1.10 10.87 10.09
N PHE A 161 2.08 11.35 9.35
CA PHE A 161 3.35 10.63 9.13
C PHE A 161 4.45 11.17 10.03
N LYS A 162 4.73 10.46 11.15
CA LYS A 162 5.77 10.84 12.13
C LYS A 162 7.11 10.20 11.79
N PHE A 163 8.07 11.03 11.40
CA PHE A 163 9.45 10.60 11.22
C PHE A 163 10.30 10.91 12.46
N PRO A 164 11.26 10.06 12.83
CA PRO A 164 12.23 10.36 13.88
C PRO A 164 12.97 11.68 13.62
N PHE A 165 13.39 12.38 14.66
CA PHE A 165 14.03 13.72 14.52
C PHE A 165 15.21 13.71 13.54
N TRP A 166 16.09 12.72 13.63
CA TRP A 166 17.23 12.56 12.71
C TRP A 166 16.81 12.35 11.26
N ALA A 167 15.71 11.59 11.05
CA ALA A 167 15.17 11.37 9.69
C ALA A 167 14.51 12.64 9.14
N LYS A 168 13.82 13.43 9.99
CA LYS A 168 13.25 14.73 9.57
C LYS A 168 14.35 15.67 9.04
N ALA A 169 15.50 15.75 9.71
CA ALA A 169 16.63 16.56 9.25
C ALA A 169 17.10 16.11 7.85
N LEU A 170 17.22 14.81 7.62
CA LEU A 170 17.60 14.25 6.31
C LEU A 170 16.52 14.49 5.24
N ILE A 171 15.24 14.40 5.59
CA ILE A 171 14.13 14.62 4.66
C ILE A 171 14.04 16.10 4.24
N VAL A 172 14.29 17.04 5.15
CA VAL A 172 14.19 18.49 4.86
C VAL A 172 15.38 19.00 4.05
N LEU A 173 16.58 18.46 4.27
CA LEU A 173 17.79 18.92 3.60
C LEU A 173 17.78 18.56 2.10
N PRO A 174 18.26 19.45 1.22
CA PRO A 174 18.52 19.13 -0.17
C PRO A 174 19.73 18.18 -0.25
N LEU A 175 19.45 16.87 -0.32
CA LEU A 175 20.49 15.85 -0.28
C LEU A 175 21.09 15.63 -1.67
N PRO A 176 22.42 15.73 -1.84
CA PRO A 176 23.09 15.30 -3.04
C PRO A 176 22.89 13.81 -3.31
N ARG A 177 22.72 13.41 -4.57
CA ARG A 177 22.43 12.02 -4.95
C ARG A 177 23.42 10.99 -4.37
N PHE A 178 24.69 11.35 -4.21
CA PHE A 178 25.71 10.45 -3.67
C PHE A 178 25.49 10.08 -2.19
N MET A 179 24.68 10.85 -1.44
CA MET A 179 24.33 10.55 -0.05
C MET A 179 23.23 9.50 0.10
N TYR A 180 22.41 9.28 -0.92
CA TYR A 180 21.30 8.33 -0.85
C TYR A 180 21.70 6.91 -0.42
N PRO A 181 22.79 6.29 -0.93
CA PRO A 181 23.20 4.97 -0.48
C PRO A 181 23.53 4.92 1.03
N ILE A 182 24.09 5.99 1.58
CA ILE A 182 24.42 6.10 3.01
C ILE A 182 23.13 6.16 3.84
N ILE A 183 22.16 6.97 3.39
CA ILE A 183 20.86 7.13 4.06
C ILE A 183 20.10 5.81 4.07
N VAL A 184 20.09 5.09 2.94
CA VAL A 184 19.44 3.76 2.88
C VAL A 184 20.08 2.78 3.84
N ARG A 185 21.41 2.73 3.93
CA ARG A 185 22.10 1.86 4.89
C ARG A 185 21.73 2.19 6.34
N LEU A 186 21.63 3.48 6.69
CA LEU A 186 21.18 3.93 8.00
C LEU A 186 19.71 3.57 8.26
N ALA A 187 18.85 3.73 7.26
CA ALA A 187 17.43 3.35 7.37
C ALA A 187 17.26 1.84 7.55
N VAL A 188 17.98 1.02 6.77
CA VAL A 188 18.00 -0.44 6.91
C VAL A 188 18.48 -0.84 8.30
N TRP A 189 19.59 -0.27 8.78
CA TRP A 189 20.09 -0.53 10.12
C TRP A 189 19.06 -0.17 11.21
N ALA A 190 18.35 0.95 11.06
CA ALA A 190 17.30 1.35 12.00
C ALA A 190 16.11 0.37 11.99
N VAL A 191 15.69 -0.11 10.81
CA VAL A 191 14.64 -1.13 10.66
C VAL A 191 15.06 -2.43 11.33
N GLU A 192 16.27 -2.93 11.05
CA GLU A 192 16.78 -4.17 11.62
C GLU A 192 16.84 -4.16 13.17
N ARG A 193 17.05 -2.97 13.78
CA ARG A 193 17.05 -2.82 15.23
C ARG A 193 15.68 -2.62 15.87
N LYS A 194 14.75 -1.96 15.16
CA LYS A 194 13.46 -1.54 15.74
C LYS A 194 12.33 -2.52 15.46
N VAL A 195 12.35 -3.18 14.30
CA VAL A 195 11.29 -4.09 13.89
C VAL A 195 11.59 -5.49 14.44
N LYS A 196 10.73 -5.96 15.35
CA LYS A 196 10.92 -7.25 16.03
C LYS A 196 10.39 -8.43 15.21
N GLU A 197 9.32 -8.20 14.45
CA GLU A 197 8.70 -9.22 13.62
C GLU A 197 9.55 -9.46 12.38
N GLU A 198 10.01 -10.70 12.20
CA GLU A 198 10.98 -11.04 11.14
C GLU A 198 10.42 -10.79 9.74
N GLY A 199 9.19 -11.21 9.46
CA GLY A 199 8.54 -11.00 8.17
C GLY A 199 8.40 -9.51 7.84
N GLN A 200 7.99 -8.68 8.81
CA GLN A 200 7.90 -7.23 8.64
C GLN A 200 9.29 -6.61 8.39
N ARG A 201 10.32 -7.07 9.12
CA ARG A 201 11.70 -6.60 8.96
C ARG A 201 12.25 -6.89 7.55
N ILE A 202 12.02 -8.10 7.04
CA ILE A 202 12.44 -8.51 5.69
C ILE A 202 11.74 -7.65 4.63
N ARG A 203 10.42 -7.44 4.75
CA ARG A 203 9.66 -6.59 3.82
C ARG A 203 10.17 -5.16 3.79
N TYR A 204 10.40 -4.54 4.95
CA TYR A 204 10.88 -3.17 5.02
C TYR A 204 12.32 -3.01 4.50
N ARG A 205 13.20 -3.96 4.82
CA ARG A 205 14.57 -3.95 4.27
C ARG A 205 14.55 -4.04 2.75
N ARG A 206 13.77 -4.96 2.19
CA ARG A 206 13.63 -5.13 0.74
C ARG A 206 13.02 -3.86 0.10
N ALA A 207 11.98 -3.31 0.70
CA ALA A 207 11.37 -2.07 0.25
C ALA A 207 12.40 -0.93 0.16
N LEU A 208 13.19 -0.70 1.21
CA LEU A 208 14.21 0.34 1.25
C LEU A 208 15.30 0.18 0.19
N LEU A 209 15.70 -1.07 -0.10
CA LEU A 209 16.77 -1.34 -1.06
C LEU A 209 16.32 -1.29 -2.52
N SER A 210 15.03 -1.44 -2.79
CA SER A 210 14.47 -1.59 -4.15
C SER A 210 13.78 -0.34 -4.68
N GLN A 211 13.69 0.75 -3.92
CA GLN A 211 12.96 1.96 -4.34
C GLN A 211 13.82 3.00 -5.06
N ASP A 212 13.15 3.88 -5.80
CA ASP A 212 13.74 5.12 -6.30
C ASP A 212 13.87 6.13 -5.16
N LEU A 213 15.10 6.42 -4.77
CA LEU A 213 15.39 7.25 -3.59
C LEU A 213 15.00 8.71 -3.77
N GLN A 214 14.98 9.23 -5.01
CA GLN A 214 14.52 10.59 -5.28
C GLN A 214 13.01 10.69 -5.07
N LYS A 215 12.25 9.75 -5.61
CA LYS A 215 10.79 9.67 -5.40
C LYS A 215 10.47 9.49 -3.93
N MET A 216 11.17 8.58 -3.24
CA MET A 216 10.99 8.33 -1.80
C MET A 216 11.30 9.58 -0.97
N HIS A 217 12.35 10.32 -1.28
CA HIS A 217 12.71 11.56 -0.57
C HIS A 217 11.64 12.65 -0.76
N LEU A 218 11.22 12.90 -2.01
CA LEU A 218 10.20 13.90 -2.30
C LEU A 218 8.83 13.53 -1.70
N SER A 219 8.43 12.25 -1.77
CA SER A 219 7.20 11.79 -1.13
C SER A 219 7.25 11.89 0.39
N ALA A 220 8.39 11.55 1.03
CA ALA A 220 8.57 11.72 2.48
C ALA A 220 8.40 13.18 2.90
N ARG A 221 8.93 14.15 2.11
CA ARG A 221 8.77 15.59 2.38
C ARG A 221 7.30 16.02 2.31
N SER A 222 6.56 15.52 1.33
CA SER A 222 5.13 15.78 1.18
C SER A 222 4.33 15.19 2.34
N LEU A 223 4.56 13.90 2.63
CA LEU A 223 3.84 13.18 3.68
C LEU A 223 4.11 13.73 5.09
N MET A 224 5.32 14.26 5.35
CA MET A 224 5.66 14.86 6.65
C MET A 224 4.79 16.09 6.99
N LYS A 225 4.20 16.72 5.98
CA LYS A 225 3.35 17.93 6.10
C LYS A 225 1.86 17.60 6.13
N TYR A 226 1.53 16.33 5.90
CA TYR A 226 0.15 15.88 5.77
C TYR A 226 -0.41 15.39 7.11
N SER A 227 -1.67 15.74 7.35
CA SER A 227 -2.52 15.15 8.38
C SER A 227 -3.93 14.95 7.84
N LEU A 228 -4.59 13.85 8.27
CA LEU A 228 -6.01 13.65 7.99
C LEU A 228 -6.86 14.78 8.59
N PRO A 229 -7.95 15.18 7.93
CA PRO A 229 -8.95 16.09 8.53
C PRO A 229 -9.48 15.56 9.86
N ASP A 230 -9.80 16.44 10.81
CA ASP A 230 -10.36 16.03 12.11
C ASP A 230 -11.74 15.39 11.97
N ASN A 231 -12.55 15.84 11.01
CA ASN A 231 -13.85 15.29 10.69
C ASN A 231 -13.74 14.33 9.50
N LEU A 232 -14.24 13.08 9.67
CA LEU A 232 -14.30 12.04 8.65
C LEU A 232 -15.75 11.60 8.35
N ASP A 233 -16.74 12.45 8.63
CA ASP A 233 -18.17 12.16 8.43
C ASP A 233 -18.58 11.99 6.96
N GLY A 234 -17.73 12.39 6.02
CA GLY A 234 -17.96 12.19 4.59
C GLY A 234 -17.92 10.74 4.12
N ILE A 235 -17.44 9.82 4.98
CA ILE A 235 -17.37 8.39 4.65
C ILE A 235 -18.70 7.72 5.00
N SER A 236 -19.50 7.38 3.99
CA SER A 236 -20.88 6.93 4.13
C SER A 236 -21.14 5.47 3.76
N PHE A 237 -20.11 4.70 3.42
CA PHE A 237 -20.23 3.29 3.07
C PHE A 237 -19.44 2.40 4.06
N PRO A 238 -19.68 1.08 4.09
CA PRO A 238 -19.05 0.18 5.05
C PRO A 238 -17.52 0.24 5.02
N CYS A 239 -16.92 0.59 6.16
CA CYS A 239 -15.47 0.64 6.34
C CYS A 239 -15.04 -0.13 7.57
N ALA A 240 -13.91 -0.82 7.48
CA ALA A 240 -13.23 -1.41 8.62
C ALA A 240 -11.78 -0.95 8.68
N VAL A 241 -11.30 -0.63 9.87
CA VAL A 241 -9.87 -0.44 10.15
C VAL A 241 -9.33 -1.75 10.71
N MET A 242 -8.32 -2.28 10.05
CA MET A 242 -7.61 -3.49 10.45
C MET A 242 -6.24 -3.15 11.01
N THR A 243 -5.86 -3.70 12.16
CA THR A 243 -4.52 -3.53 12.72
C THR A 243 -4.13 -4.69 13.62
N ALA A 244 -2.83 -4.86 13.84
CA ALA A 244 -2.29 -5.82 14.79
C ALA A 244 -1.94 -5.11 16.11
N SER A 245 -2.31 -5.70 17.24
CA SER A 245 -1.93 -5.20 18.58
C SER A 245 -0.40 -5.14 18.78
N SER A 246 0.34 -5.99 18.06
CA SER A 246 1.80 -6.01 18.05
C SER A 246 2.45 -4.92 17.18
N ASP A 247 1.69 -4.21 16.35
CA ASP A 247 2.23 -3.20 15.42
C ASP A 247 2.61 -1.90 16.14
N LYS A 248 3.89 -1.77 16.46
CA LYS A 248 4.45 -0.59 17.15
C LYS A 248 4.66 0.62 16.25
N LEU A 249 4.57 0.47 14.93
CA LEU A 249 4.78 1.57 13.99
C LEU A 249 3.52 2.40 13.80
N HIS A 250 2.39 1.73 13.69
CA HIS A 250 1.10 2.39 13.48
C HIS A 250 0.37 2.65 14.81
N GLY A 251 0.53 1.76 15.80
CA GLY A 251 -0.01 1.88 17.16
C GLY A 251 -1.52 1.72 17.23
N MET A 252 -2.00 0.95 18.19
CA MET A 252 -3.43 0.73 18.42
C MET A 252 -4.18 2.05 18.67
N ASP A 253 -3.61 2.95 19.46
CA ASP A 253 -4.25 4.23 19.82
C ASP A 253 -4.57 5.09 18.59
N ARG A 254 -3.71 5.07 17.55
CA ARG A 254 -3.94 5.81 16.31
C ARG A 254 -5.01 5.17 15.43
N ALA A 255 -5.07 3.83 15.43
CA ALA A 255 -6.12 3.12 14.73
C ALA A 255 -7.48 3.42 15.37
N MET A 256 -7.56 3.41 16.70
CA MET A 256 -8.77 3.74 17.44
C MET A 256 -9.21 5.20 17.21
N ASP A 257 -8.27 6.16 17.22
CA ASP A 257 -8.56 7.57 16.88
C ASP A 257 -9.23 7.70 15.50
N ILE A 258 -8.76 6.97 14.49
CA ILE A 258 -9.36 6.99 13.15
C ILE A 258 -10.74 6.31 13.14
N ILE A 259 -10.89 5.18 13.84
CA ILE A 259 -12.16 4.46 13.96
C ILE A 259 -13.24 5.36 14.57
N ASP A 260 -12.91 6.06 15.64
CA ASP A 260 -13.86 6.94 16.36
C ASP A 260 -14.33 8.12 15.51
N ARG A 261 -13.56 8.48 14.46
CA ARG A 261 -13.84 9.60 13.55
C ARG A 261 -14.61 9.19 12.29
N ILE A 262 -14.65 7.90 11.95
CA ILE A 262 -15.37 7.39 10.76
C ILE A 262 -16.72 6.82 11.21
N PRO A 263 -17.85 7.33 10.71
CA PRO A 263 -19.18 6.82 11.07
C PRO A 263 -19.31 5.31 10.80
N ASN A 264 -19.79 4.58 11.81
CA ASN A 264 -20.02 3.12 11.73
C ASN A 264 -18.81 2.27 11.31
N CYS A 265 -17.59 2.76 11.53
CA CYS A 265 -16.37 2.03 11.23
C CYS A 265 -16.25 0.78 12.12
N LYS A 266 -15.93 -0.36 11.52
CA LYS A 266 -15.64 -1.60 12.25
C LYS A 266 -14.16 -1.68 12.60
N PHE A 267 -13.87 -2.36 13.69
CA PHE A 267 -12.50 -2.70 14.07
C PHE A 267 -12.23 -4.19 13.81
N ILE A 268 -11.15 -4.48 13.09
CA ILE A 268 -10.68 -5.86 12.86
C ILE A 268 -9.30 -5.98 13.47
N GLU A 269 -9.19 -6.69 14.60
CA GLU A 269 -7.91 -7.02 15.19
C GLU A 269 -7.34 -8.28 14.55
N VAL A 270 -6.08 -8.22 14.14
CA VAL A 270 -5.35 -9.37 13.59
C VAL A 270 -4.17 -9.73 14.50
N PRO A 271 -3.78 -11.02 14.54
CA PRO A 271 -2.72 -11.49 15.46
C PRO A 271 -1.36 -10.81 15.26
N SER A 272 -1.03 -10.48 14.01
CA SER A 272 0.26 -9.85 13.68
C SER A 272 0.18 -9.07 12.36
N ASN A 273 1.17 -8.20 12.13
CA ASN A 273 1.32 -7.54 10.84
C ASN A 273 1.59 -8.56 9.72
N GLN A 274 2.30 -9.65 9.99
CA GLN A 274 2.53 -10.73 9.05
C GLN A 274 1.21 -11.39 8.61
N TYR A 275 0.31 -11.68 9.55
CA TYR A 275 -1.00 -12.29 9.27
C TYR A 275 -1.81 -11.49 8.25
N ALA A 276 -1.77 -10.15 8.34
CA ALA A 276 -2.47 -9.28 7.40
C ALA A 276 -1.93 -9.35 5.95
N HIS A 277 -0.79 -9.99 5.72
CA HIS A 277 -0.17 -10.19 4.40
C HIS A 277 -0.32 -11.63 3.88
N GLU A 278 -0.85 -12.54 4.72
CA GLU A 278 -1.01 -13.97 4.40
C GLU A 278 -2.43 -14.29 3.92
N ALA A 279 -2.61 -15.44 3.32
CA ALA A 279 -3.91 -15.91 2.82
C ALA A 279 -4.99 -16.00 3.91
N ASP A 280 -4.58 -16.31 5.14
CA ASP A 280 -5.52 -16.47 6.26
C ASP A 280 -6.36 -15.23 6.56
N VAL A 281 -5.89 -14.03 6.22
CA VAL A 281 -6.65 -12.78 6.42
C VAL A 281 -7.90 -12.69 5.55
N ILE A 282 -7.99 -13.49 4.49
CA ILE A 282 -9.17 -13.54 3.61
C ILE A 282 -10.43 -13.91 4.41
N LYS A 283 -10.31 -14.71 5.46
CA LYS A 283 -11.42 -15.07 6.35
C LYS A 283 -12.00 -13.85 7.05
N GLU A 284 -11.14 -12.95 7.54
CA GLU A 284 -11.54 -11.71 8.19
C GLU A 284 -12.19 -10.74 7.20
N ILE A 285 -11.64 -10.69 5.97
CA ILE A 285 -12.19 -9.89 4.88
C ILE A 285 -13.60 -10.36 4.53
N HIS A 286 -13.78 -11.66 4.30
CA HIS A 286 -15.09 -12.24 3.98
C HIS A 286 -16.07 -12.08 5.13
N HIS A 287 -15.65 -12.28 6.37
CA HIS A 287 -16.51 -12.07 7.53
C HIS A 287 -17.05 -10.65 7.60
N PHE A 288 -16.19 -9.64 7.41
CA PHE A 288 -16.62 -8.25 7.34
C PHE A 288 -17.61 -8.01 6.20
N GLN A 289 -17.31 -8.49 4.99
CA GLN A 289 -18.14 -8.28 3.80
C GLN A 289 -19.51 -9.00 3.84
N LEU A 290 -19.65 -10.04 4.67
CA LEU A 290 -20.94 -10.75 4.89
C LEU A 290 -21.82 -10.06 5.92
N LEU A 291 -21.27 -9.21 6.79
CA LEU A 291 -22.00 -8.49 7.83
C LEU A 291 -22.60 -7.17 7.31
N GLU A 292 -22.16 -6.69 6.17
CA GLU A 292 -22.57 -5.45 5.51
C GLU A 292 -23.38 -5.72 4.23
#